data_1dcd6092817f78ebd0305101b7e886e8
#
_entry.id   1dcd6092817f78ebd0305101b7e886e8
#
_cell.length_a   1.000
_cell.length_b   1.000
_cell.length_c   1.000
_cell.angle_alpha   90.00
_cell.angle_beta   90.00
_cell.angle_gamma   90.00
#
_symmetry.space_group_name_H-M   'P 1'
#
loop_
_entity.id
_entity.type
_entity.pdbx_description
1 polymer ?
#
loop_
_entity_poly.entity_id
_entity_poly.type
_entity_poly.pdbx_seq_one_letter_code
_entity_poly.pdbx_strand_id
1 'polypeptide(L)'
;GEQHGLDWCIIRPHNVYGAKQNIWDKYRNVLGIWMYQYLKHEPLTIFGDGEQTRAFSYIDDSLEPLWNAAVNEKASKQIINLGGIKEYPINEAAKTLIEVLQENDKIIDFDIEVQYLEKRHEVKHSIPTFQKSIDLIGFEHKTDLKEGLTKMWDWVKYQPMKERFVWSEYELEKGIYSFWKNKK
;
A
#
# COMPACT_ATOMS: atom_id res chain seq x y z
N GLY A 1 23.52 16.60 -2.79
CA GLY A 1 24.20 16.01 -3.94
C GLY A 1 24.93 17.07 -4.75
N GLU A 2 24.21 18.05 -5.24
CA GLU A 2 24.80 19.15 -6.05
C GLU A 2 25.85 19.96 -5.28
N GLN A 3 25.56 20.28 -4.01
CA GLN A 3 26.47 21.08 -3.18
C GLN A 3 27.78 20.35 -2.86
N HIS A 4 27.74 19.04 -2.68
CA HIS A 4 28.91 18.26 -2.23
C HIS A 4 29.47 17.31 -3.30
N GLY A 5 29.00 17.41 -4.54
CA GLY A 5 29.43 16.54 -5.65
C GLY A 5 29.06 15.06 -5.49
N LEU A 6 28.05 14.75 -4.66
CA LEU A 6 27.58 13.38 -4.50
C LEU A 6 26.73 12.96 -5.69
N ASP A 7 26.92 11.76 -6.15
CA ASP A 7 25.97 11.14 -7.06
C ASP A 7 24.73 10.69 -6.28
N TRP A 8 23.54 10.88 -6.89
CA TRP A 8 22.27 10.58 -6.23
C TRP A 8 21.18 10.18 -7.21
N CYS A 9 20.26 9.36 -6.75
CA CYS A 9 18.98 9.10 -7.40
C CYS A 9 17.88 9.14 -6.35
N ILE A 10 16.74 9.77 -6.67
CA ILE A 10 15.57 9.83 -5.80
C ILE A 10 14.50 8.92 -6.38
N ILE A 11 14.19 7.84 -5.67
CA ILE A 11 13.06 6.97 -6.01
C ILE A 11 11.86 7.36 -5.15
N ARG A 12 10.71 7.53 -5.79
CA ARG A 12 9.41 7.79 -5.16
C ARG A 12 8.47 6.59 -5.35
N PRO A 13 8.47 5.64 -4.38
CA PRO A 13 7.59 4.49 -4.45
C PRO A 13 6.12 4.88 -4.25
N HIS A 14 5.20 4.23 -4.98
CA HIS A 14 3.76 4.44 -4.88
C HIS A 14 3.04 3.20 -4.36
N ASN A 15 2.28 3.34 -3.26
CA ASN A 15 1.40 2.33 -2.68
C ASN A 15 1.99 0.91 -2.71
N VAL A 16 3.26 0.79 -2.31
CA VAL A 16 3.96 -0.50 -2.25
C VAL A 16 3.34 -1.36 -1.17
N TYR A 17 3.05 -2.61 -1.49
CA TYR A 17 2.49 -3.60 -0.58
C TYR A 17 3.14 -4.97 -0.79
N GLY A 18 2.97 -5.88 0.16
CA GLY A 18 3.47 -7.24 0.05
C GLY A 18 3.79 -7.89 1.39
N ALA A 19 4.39 -9.07 1.35
CA ALA A 19 4.86 -9.79 2.52
C ALA A 19 5.82 -8.93 3.36
N LYS A 20 5.80 -9.11 4.68
CA LYS A 20 6.57 -8.36 5.68
C LYS A 20 6.14 -6.90 5.88
N GLN A 21 5.05 -6.45 5.25
CA GLN A 21 4.47 -5.16 5.55
C GLN A 21 4.00 -5.10 7.01
N ASN A 22 4.20 -3.97 7.69
CA ASN A 22 3.63 -3.74 9.01
C ASN A 22 2.10 -3.56 8.90
N ILE A 23 1.34 -4.63 9.16
CA ILE A 23 -0.13 -4.65 9.11
C ILE A 23 -0.79 -4.09 10.38
N TRP A 24 -0.04 -3.99 11.48
CA TRP A 24 -0.56 -3.53 12.79
C TRP A 24 -0.63 -2.00 12.91
N ASP A 25 -0.07 -1.27 11.94
CA ASP A 25 -0.04 0.19 11.93
C ASP A 25 -1.23 0.74 11.12
N LYS A 26 -2.15 1.43 11.81
CA LYS A 26 -3.36 2.01 11.19
C LYS A 26 -3.09 3.20 10.24
N TYR A 27 -1.85 3.65 10.16
CA TYR A 27 -1.44 4.78 9.31
C TYR A 27 -0.74 4.34 8.01
N ARG A 28 -0.62 3.04 7.79
CA ARG A 28 0.03 2.47 6.62
C ARG A 28 -0.93 2.20 5.46
N ASN A 29 -0.47 1.46 4.50
CA ASN A 29 -1.21 1.09 3.30
C ASN A 29 -2.53 0.37 3.65
N VAL A 30 -3.60 0.76 2.99
CA VAL A 30 -4.96 0.26 3.23
C VAL A 30 -5.07 -1.27 3.13
N LEU A 31 -4.33 -1.91 2.22
CA LEU A 31 -4.38 -3.37 2.03
C LEU A 31 -3.92 -4.11 3.30
N GLY A 32 -2.87 -3.62 3.96
CA GLY A 32 -2.42 -4.17 5.25
C GLY A 32 -3.39 -3.88 6.39
N ILE A 33 -4.03 -2.70 6.39
CA ILE A 33 -5.06 -2.33 7.37
C ILE A 33 -6.25 -3.30 7.25
N TRP A 34 -6.73 -3.58 6.04
CA TRP A 34 -7.85 -4.50 5.82
C TRP A 34 -7.53 -5.94 6.23
N MET A 35 -6.33 -6.43 5.92
CA MET A 35 -5.90 -7.76 6.37
C MET A 35 -5.87 -7.87 7.90
N TYR A 36 -5.42 -6.81 8.59
CA TYR A 36 -5.49 -6.77 10.05
C TYR A 36 -6.93 -6.71 10.57
N GLN A 37 -7.80 -5.91 9.96
CA GLN A 37 -9.23 -5.84 10.32
C GLN A 37 -9.88 -7.21 10.15
N TYR A 38 -9.63 -7.88 9.02
CA TYR A 38 -10.11 -9.24 8.80
C TYR A 38 -9.67 -10.21 9.91
N LEU A 39 -8.38 -10.22 10.28
CA LEU A 39 -7.88 -11.06 11.37
C LEU A 39 -8.52 -10.73 12.73
N LYS A 40 -9.05 -9.54 12.91
CA LYS A 40 -9.77 -9.09 14.12
C LYS A 40 -11.28 -9.31 14.03
N HIS A 41 -11.79 -9.87 12.94
CA HIS A 41 -13.23 -9.97 12.66
C HIS A 41 -13.93 -8.59 12.67
N GLU A 42 -13.19 -7.56 12.23
CA GLU A 42 -13.68 -6.19 12.07
C GLU A 42 -14.03 -5.93 10.59
N PRO A 43 -15.02 -5.09 10.29
CA PRO A 43 -15.34 -4.68 8.93
C PRO A 43 -14.15 -4.01 8.24
N LEU A 44 -13.99 -4.24 6.93
CA LEU A 44 -13.02 -3.51 6.10
C LEU A 44 -13.49 -2.05 5.95
N THR A 45 -12.68 -1.09 6.41
CA THR A 45 -13.08 0.32 6.38
C THR A 45 -12.69 1.02 5.10
N ILE A 46 -13.64 1.73 4.48
CA ILE A 46 -13.45 2.58 3.30
C ILE A 46 -13.88 4.00 3.65
N PHE A 47 -13.04 5.00 3.35
CA PHE A 47 -13.40 6.40 3.55
C PHE A 47 -14.05 6.97 2.29
N GLY A 48 -15.19 7.65 2.44
CA GLY A 48 -15.99 8.16 1.33
C GLY A 48 -16.77 7.09 0.60
N ASP A 49 -16.90 7.22 -0.72
CA ASP A 49 -17.67 6.33 -1.60
C ASP A 49 -16.85 5.15 -2.17
N GLY A 50 -15.54 5.13 -1.93
CA GLY A 50 -14.63 4.11 -2.44
C GLY A 50 -14.28 4.23 -3.93
N GLU A 51 -14.70 5.31 -4.59
CA GLU A 51 -14.43 5.56 -6.02
C GLU A 51 -13.08 6.24 -6.27
N GLN A 52 -12.36 6.63 -5.21
CA GLN A 52 -10.99 7.10 -5.34
C GLN A 52 -10.08 5.98 -5.82
N THR A 53 -9.16 6.30 -6.75
CA THR A 53 -8.31 5.30 -7.40
C THR A 53 -6.86 5.35 -6.89
N ARG A 54 -6.24 4.18 -6.84
CA ARG A 54 -4.81 4.02 -6.49
C ARG A 54 -4.17 3.00 -7.42
N ALA A 55 -2.93 3.27 -7.78
CA ALA A 55 -2.08 2.26 -8.39
C ALA A 55 -1.31 1.54 -7.28
N PHE A 56 -1.43 0.23 -7.20
CA PHE A 56 -0.75 -0.61 -6.21
C PHE A 56 0.47 -1.28 -6.82
N SER A 57 1.55 -1.37 -6.05
CA SER A 57 2.83 -1.93 -6.49
C SER A 57 3.23 -3.09 -5.59
N TYR A 58 3.29 -4.30 -6.13
CA TYR A 58 3.80 -5.42 -5.35
C TYR A 58 5.30 -5.26 -5.11
N ILE A 59 5.75 -5.56 -3.89
CA ILE A 59 7.12 -5.26 -3.44
C ILE A 59 8.19 -5.92 -4.33
N ASP A 60 7.99 -7.18 -4.75
CA ASP A 60 9.00 -7.91 -5.52
C ASP A 60 9.24 -7.29 -6.89
N ASP A 61 8.21 -6.69 -7.52
CA ASP A 61 8.34 -5.95 -8.79
C ASP A 61 9.22 -4.69 -8.64
N SER A 62 9.41 -4.22 -7.41
CA SER A 62 10.16 -3.00 -7.10
C SER A 62 11.62 -3.26 -6.72
N LEU A 63 11.99 -4.49 -6.32
CA LEU A 63 13.32 -4.77 -5.74
C LEU A 63 14.45 -4.60 -6.76
N GLU A 64 14.33 -5.23 -7.93
CA GLU A 64 15.33 -5.11 -8.98
C GLU A 64 15.45 -3.68 -9.52
N PRO A 65 14.34 -2.96 -9.84
CA PRO A 65 14.41 -1.55 -10.20
C PRO A 65 15.09 -0.66 -9.14
N LEU A 66 14.86 -0.90 -7.85
CA LEU A 66 15.54 -0.17 -6.78
C LEU A 66 17.05 -0.40 -6.80
N TRP A 67 17.49 -1.65 -7.01
CA TRP A 67 18.90 -1.96 -7.18
C TRP A 67 19.48 -1.28 -8.42
N ASN A 68 18.79 -1.36 -9.55
CA ASN A 68 19.21 -0.73 -10.80
C ASN A 68 19.33 0.80 -10.65
N ALA A 69 18.44 1.43 -9.88
CA ALA A 69 18.54 2.85 -9.59
C ALA A 69 19.82 3.24 -8.83
N ALA A 70 20.37 2.32 -8.04
CA ALA A 70 21.61 2.56 -7.29
C ALA A 70 22.88 2.36 -8.12
N VAL A 71 22.83 1.48 -9.15
CA VAL A 71 24.04 1.08 -9.90
C VAL A 71 24.06 1.53 -11.35
N ASN A 72 22.94 2.01 -11.91
CA ASN A 72 22.85 2.42 -13.30
C ASN A 72 23.18 3.92 -13.46
N GLU A 73 24.23 4.25 -14.18
CA GLU A 73 24.62 5.62 -14.47
C GLU A 73 23.52 6.49 -15.09
N LYS A 74 22.59 5.90 -15.85
CA LYS A 74 21.43 6.61 -16.41
C LYS A 74 20.46 7.13 -15.34
N ALA A 75 20.49 6.55 -14.14
CA ALA A 75 19.68 6.98 -13.02
C ALA A 75 20.33 8.11 -12.22
N SER A 76 21.61 8.43 -12.48
CA SER A 76 22.34 9.51 -11.84
C SER A 76 21.58 10.84 -11.95
N LYS A 77 21.43 11.53 -10.83
CA LYS A 77 20.74 12.83 -10.68
C LYS A 77 19.28 12.82 -11.19
N GLN A 78 18.64 11.66 -11.16
CA GLN A 78 17.26 11.51 -11.59
C GLN A 78 16.29 11.41 -10.40
N ILE A 79 15.06 11.91 -10.63
CA ILE A 79 13.91 11.66 -9.76
C ILE A 79 12.97 10.74 -10.54
N ILE A 80 12.70 9.55 -10.00
CA ILE A 80 11.99 8.47 -10.68
C ILE A 80 10.82 8.02 -9.80
N ASN A 81 9.60 8.05 -10.35
CA ASN A 81 8.47 7.42 -9.71
C ASN A 81 8.53 5.92 -9.97
N LEU A 82 8.27 5.12 -8.94
CA LEU A 82 8.25 3.66 -9.03
C LEU A 82 6.92 3.15 -8.50
N GLY A 83 6.13 2.51 -9.35
CA GLY A 83 4.83 2.02 -8.91
C GLY A 83 4.00 1.36 -9.98
N GLY A 84 2.88 0.78 -9.56
CA GLY A 84 1.94 0.10 -10.43
C GLY A 84 1.44 0.98 -11.58
N ILE A 85 1.18 0.36 -12.73
CA ILE A 85 0.75 1.02 -13.95
C ILE A 85 -0.77 1.00 -14.16
N LYS A 86 -1.48 0.22 -13.34
CA LYS A 86 -2.93 0.08 -13.38
C LYS A 86 -3.56 0.73 -12.16
N GLU A 87 -4.59 1.55 -12.39
CA GLU A 87 -5.43 2.11 -11.33
C GLU A 87 -6.53 1.13 -10.93
N TYR A 88 -6.82 1.11 -9.65
CA TYR A 88 -7.92 0.38 -9.05
C TYR A 88 -8.76 1.33 -8.19
N PRO A 89 -10.09 1.41 -8.38
CA PRO A 89 -10.99 1.96 -7.37
C PRO A 89 -10.79 1.23 -6.03
N ILE A 90 -10.90 1.94 -4.94
CA ILE A 90 -10.75 1.33 -3.60
C ILE A 90 -11.81 0.23 -3.38
N ASN A 91 -13.03 0.41 -3.92
CA ASN A 91 -14.07 -0.63 -3.92
C ASN A 91 -13.63 -1.91 -4.64
N GLU A 92 -12.99 -1.79 -5.81
CA GLU A 92 -12.46 -2.94 -6.56
C GLU A 92 -11.34 -3.63 -5.78
N ALA A 93 -10.44 -2.86 -5.17
CA ALA A 93 -9.36 -3.41 -4.36
C ALA A 93 -9.88 -4.17 -3.12
N ALA A 94 -10.92 -3.64 -2.45
CA ALA A 94 -11.56 -4.32 -1.33
C ALA A 94 -12.24 -5.62 -1.77
N LYS A 95 -12.99 -5.58 -2.88
CA LYS A 95 -13.61 -6.77 -3.46
C LYS A 95 -12.58 -7.84 -3.81
N THR A 96 -11.48 -7.46 -4.47
CA THR A 96 -10.39 -8.38 -4.81
C THR A 96 -9.77 -9.02 -3.57
N LEU A 97 -9.57 -8.24 -2.49
CA LEU A 97 -9.08 -8.79 -1.23
C LEU A 97 -10.08 -9.78 -0.61
N ILE A 98 -11.38 -9.46 -0.59
CA ILE A 98 -12.42 -10.36 -0.07
C ILE A 98 -12.41 -11.69 -0.84
N GLU A 99 -12.34 -11.65 -2.17
CA GLU A 99 -12.21 -12.85 -3.00
C GLU A 99 -10.97 -13.68 -2.62
N VAL A 100 -9.80 -13.03 -2.45
CA VAL A 100 -8.57 -13.71 -2.04
C VAL A 100 -8.72 -14.37 -0.67
N LEU A 101 -9.31 -13.67 0.30
CA LEU A 101 -9.54 -14.23 1.64
C LEU A 101 -10.47 -15.42 1.60
N GLN A 102 -11.60 -15.34 0.89
CA GLN A 102 -12.56 -16.42 0.73
C GLN A 102 -11.99 -17.66 0.04
N GLU A 103 -11.10 -17.46 -0.94
CA GLU A 103 -10.44 -18.56 -1.66
C GLU A 103 -9.35 -19.25 -0.84
N ASN A 104 -8.64 -18.52 0.04
CA ASN A 104 -7.42 -18.98 0.68
C ASN A 104 -7.52 -19.18 2.20
N ASP A 105 -8.59 -18.72 2.84
CA ASP A 105 -8.88 -19.01 4.24
C ASP A 105 -10.07 -19.95 4.36
N LYS A 106 -9.78 -21.23 4.60
CA LYS A 106 -10.81 -22.29 4.72
C LYS A 106 -11.57 -22.28 6.05
N ILE A 107 -11.17 -21.40 6.97
CA ILE A 107 -11.73 -21.31 8.33
C ILE A 107 -12.73 -20.15 8.45
N ILE A 108 -13.07 -19.49 7.34
CA ILE A 108 -14.05 -18.39 7.36
C ILE A 108 -15.41 -18.94 7.79
N ASP A 109 -15.85 -18.50 8.96
CA ASP A 109 -17.18 -18.77 9.52
C ASP A 109 -18.04 -17.50 9.69
N PHE A 110 -17.60 -16.39 9.09
CA PHE A 110 -18.28 -15.09 9.16
C PHE A 110 -18.26 -14.35 7.82
N ASP A 111 -19.22 -13.46 7.64
CA ASP A 111 -19.30 -12.59 6.47
C ASP A 111 -18.31 -11.43 6.59
N ILE A 112 -17.53 -11.19 5.52
CA ILE A 112 -16.61 -10.07 5.47
C ILE A 112 -17.38 -8.81 5.08
N GLU A 113 -17.63 -7.95 6.07
CA GLU A 113 -18.37 -6.71 5.87
C GLU A 113 -17.43 -5.58 5.40
N VAL A 114 -18.00 -4.62 4.64
CA VAL A 114 -17.34 -3.35 4.28
C VAL A 114 -18.10 -2.21 4.95
N GLN A 115 -17.38 -1.41 5.73
CA GLN A 115 -17.93 -0.23 6.39
C GLN A 115 -17.43 1.05 5.72
N TYR A 116 -18.37 1.86 5.22
CA TYR A 116 -18.05 3.17 4.67
C TYR A 116 -18.05 4.22 5.79
N LEU A 117 -16.92 4.94 5.89
CA LEU A 117 -16.69 6.01 6.85
C LEU A 117 -16.81 7.38 6.20
N GLU A 118 -16.88 8.43 7.02
CA GLU A 118 -16.88 9.81 6.53
C GLU A 118 -15.70 10.08 5.59
N LYS A 119 -15.98 10.79 4.48
CA LYS A 119 -14.98 11.13 3.48
C LYS A 119 -13.86 11.98 4.07
N ARG A 120 -12.64 11.61 3.75
CA ARG A 120 -11.44 12.38 4.07
C ARG A 120 -11.07 13.33 2.93
N HIS A 121 -10.30 14.36 3.28
CA HIS A 121 -9.65 15.18 2.26
C HIS A 121 -8.44 14.41 1.71
N GLU A 122 -8.62 13.77 0.56
CA GLU A 122 -7.59 12.99 -0.11
C GLU A 122 -7.67 13.12 -1.64
N VAL A 123 -6.56 12.77 -2.31
CA VAL A 123 -6.48 12.78 -3.77
C VAL A 123 -7.45 11.74 -4.35
N LYS A 124 -8.31 12.17 -5.28
CA LYS A 124 -9.29 11.29 -5.92
C LYS A 124 -8.60 10.24 -6.82
N HIS A 125 -7.67 10.67 -7.66
CA HIS A 125 -6.92 9.79 -8.57
C HIS A 125 -5.43 9.91 -8.28
N SER A 126 -4.76 8.79 -8.05
CA SER A 126 -3.33 8.75 -7.77
C SER A 126 -2.66 7.60 -8.52
N ILE A 127 -2.18 7.95 -9.72
CA ILE A 127 -1.32 7.09 -10.53
C ILE A 127 0.00 7.82 -10.80
N PRO A 128 1.17 7.19 -10.59
CA PRO A 128 2.44 7.79 -10.93
C PRO A 128 2.67 7.79 -12.45
N THR A 129 3.45 8.74 -12.94
CA THR A 129 4.07 8.59 -14.27
C THR A 129 5.18 7.57 -14.16
N PHE A 130 5.10 6.49 -14.91
CA PHE A 130 5.97 5.32 -14.75
C PHE A 130 6.97 5.12 -15.91
N GLN A 131 6.84 5.83 -17.03
CA GLN A 131 7.69 5.63 -18.21
C GLN A 131 9.19 5.74 -17.87
N LYS A 132 9.55 6.71 -17.03
CA LYS A 132 10.94 6.92 -16.62
C LYS A 132 11.51 5.74 -15.84
N SER A 133 10.69 5.04 -15.04
CA SER A 133 11.14 3.84 -14.32
C SER A 133 11.35 2.66 -15.27
N ILE A 134 10.55 2.53 -16.31
CA ILE A 134 10.77 1.53 -17.36
C ILE A 134 12.09 1.80 -18.10
N ASP A 135 12.26 3.03 -18.58
CA ASP A 135 13.38 3.38 -19.47
C ASP A 135 14.75 3.40 -18.76
N LEU A 136 14.80 3.83 -17.50
CA LEU A 136 16.04 4.06 -16.79
C LEU A 136 16.44 2.95 -15.82
N ILE A 137 15.47 2.27 -15.20
CA ILE A 137 15.74 1.28 -14.16
C ILE A 137 15.09 -0.08 -14.41
N GLY A 138 14.46 -0.27 -15.59
CA GLY A 138 13.93 -1.56 -16.02
C GLY A 138 12.71 -2.03 -15.23
N PHE A 139 11.86 -1.09 -14.76
CA PHE A 139 10.64 -1.48 -14.05
C PHE A 139 9.68 -2.23 -14.98
N GLU A 140 9.20 -3.37 -14.50
CA GLU A 140 8.14 -4.15 -15.13
C GLU A 140 7.04 -4.44 -14.10
N HIS A 141 5.79 -4.21 -14.47
CA HIS A 141 4.65 -4.58 -13.65
C HIS A 141 4.26 -6.04 -13.95
N LYS A 142 4.75 -6.96 -13.15
CA LYS A 142 4.62 -8.42 -13.34
C LYS A 142 3.46 -9.01 -12.52
N THR A 143 3.22 -8.45 -11.35
CA THR A 143 2.29 -8.99 -10.35
C THR A 143 0.99 -8.19 -10.36
N ASP A 144 -0.12 -8.81 -10.73
CA ASP A 144 -1.43 -8.17 -10.62
C ASP A 144 -1.90 -8.07 -9.15
N LEU A 145 -2.98 -7.31 -8.92
CA LEU A 145 -3.44 -7.05 -7.55
C LEU A 145 -3.89 -8.35 -6.84
N LYS A 146 -4.59 -9.24 -7.52
CA LYS A 146 -5.09 -10.49 -6.92
C LYS A 146 -3.93 -11.40 -6.53
N GLU A 147 -2.98 -11.58 -7.43
CA GLU A 147 -1.78 -12.38 -7.18
C GLU A 147 -0.95 -11.81 -6.02
N GLY A 148 -0.70 -10.50 -6.02
CA GLY A 148 0.06 -9.84 -4.95
C GLY A 148 -0.63 -9.92 -3.60
N LEU A 149 -1.96 -9.77 -3.55
CA LEU A 149 -2.76 -9.94 -2.33
C LEU A 149 -2.71 -11.39 -1.83
N THR A 150 -2.76 -12.37 -2.72
CA THR A 150 -2.62 -13.80 -2.36
C THR A 150 -1.25 -14.06 -1.71
N LYS A 151 -0.18 -13.62 -2.34
CA LYS A 151 1.19 -13.74 -1.78
C LYS A 151 1.34 -13.02 -0.43
N MET A 152 0.74 -11.85 -0.29
CA MET A 152 0.75 -11.11 0.96
C MET A 152 -0.06 -11.82 2.04
N TRP A 153 -1.25 -12.35 1.72
CA TRP A 153 -2.08 -13.12 2.65
C TRP A 153 -1.38 -14.39 3.14
N ASP A 154 -0.70 -15.11 2.24
CA ASP A 154 0.08 -16.30 2.60
C ASP A 154 1.13 -16.04 3.68
N TRP A 155 1.65 -14.83 3.75
CA TRP A 155 2.52 -14.42 4.84
C TRP A 155 1.72 -13.94 6.07
N VAL A 156 0.68 -13.12 5.86
CA VAL A 156 -0.09 -12.47 6.94
C VAL A 156 -0.77 -13.49 7.85
N LYS A 157 -1.36 -14.55 7.32
CA LYS A 157 -2.10 -15.58 8.07
C LYS A 157 -1.29 -16.30 9.15
N TYR A 158 0.04 -16.25 9.06
CA TYR A 158 0.95 -16.83 10.06
C TYR A 158 1.55 -15.81 11.04
N GLN A 159 1.15 -14.55 10.93
CA GLN A 159 1.73 -13.52 11.80
C GLN A 159 1.03 -13.51 13.17
N PRO A 160 1.78 -13.27 14.26
CA PRO A 160 1.17 -13.13 15.57
C PRO A 160 0.25 -11.92 15.60
N MET A 161 -0.89 -12.06 16.26
CA MET A 161 -1.74 -10.91 16.57
C MET A 161 -1.02 -9.99 17.55
N LYS A 162 -0.85 -8.74 17.15
CA LYS A 162 -0.28 -7.68 18.01
C LYS A 162 -1.32 -6.58 18.20
N GLU A 163 -1.21 -5.86 19.30
CA GLU A 163 -1.97 -4.63 19.47
C GLU A 163 -1.65 -3.66 18.33
N ARG A 164 -2.68 -2.96 17.85
CA ARG A 164 -2.51 -1.95 16.81
C ARG A 164 -1.66 -0.80 17.37
N PHE A 165 -0.61 -0.45 16.64
CA PHE A 165 0.18 0.72 16.98
C PHE A 165 -0.67 1.97 16.81
N VAL A 166 -0.77 2.77 17.87
CA VAL A 166 -1.45 4.07 17.86
C VAL A 166 -0.47 5.11 18.37
N TRP A 167 -0.34 6.20 17.65
CA TRP A 167 0.52 7.30 18.05
C TRP A 167 -0.02 7.93 19.33
N SER A 168 0.81 8.03 20.35
CA SER A 168 0.46 8.60 21.65
C SER A 168 0.45 10.13 21.62
N GLU A 169 1.30 10.71 20.80
CA GLU A 169 1.49 12.15 20.66
C GLU A 169 1.53 12.55 19.19
N TYR A 170 1.03 13.73 18.90
CA TYR A 170 1.07 14.31 17.56
C TYR A 170 1.82 15.65 17.66
N GLU A 171 2.73 15.87 16.75
CA GLU A 171 3.47 17.12 16.63
C GLU A 171 2.55 18.31 16.33
N LEU A 172 1.48 18.08 15.56
CA LEU A 172 0.43 19.06 15.26
C LEU A 172 -0.95 18.41 15.40
N GLU A 173 -1.73 18.86 16.38
CA GLU A 173 -3.10 18.35 16.62
C GLU A 173 -4.16 18.96 15.70
N LYS A 174 -3.88 20.17 15.15
CA LYS A 174 -4.81 20.88 14.29
C LYS A 174 -4.97 20.15 12.94
N GLY A 175 -6.21 19.84 12.57
CA GLY A 175 -6.52 19.20 11.30
C GLY A 175 -6.35 17.69 11.27
N ILE A 176 -6.03 17.04 12.39
CA ILE A 176 -6.01 15.57 12.48
C ILE A 176 -7.44 15.03 12.43
N TYR A 177 -7.67 14.04 11.59
CA TYR A 177 -8.96 13.36 11.50
C TYR A 177 -9.34 12.69 12.82
N SER A 178 -10.63 12.72 13.17
CA SER A 178 -11.16 12.13 14.41
C SER A 178 -10.80 10.65 14.55
N PHE A 179 -10.83 9.90 13.45
CA PHE A 179 -10.41 8.50 13.38
C PHE A 179 -8.97 8.27 13.90
N TRP A 180 -8.06 9.21 13.68
CA TRP A 180 -6.69 9.11 14.18
C TRP A 180 -6.52 9.57 15.62
N LYS A 181 -7.42 10.44 16.10
CA LYS A 181 -7.39 10.95 17.48
C LYS A 181 -7.87 9.93 18.51
N ASN A 182 -8.65 8.95 18.10
CA ASN A 182 -9.20 7.96 19.04
C ASN A 182 -8.09 7.02 19.50
N LYS A 183 -7.70 7.19 20.75
CA LYS A 183 -6.70 6.39 21.49
C LYS A 183 -7.27 5.06 22.03
N LYS A 184 -8.27 4.47 21.35
CA LYS A 184 -8.81 3.16 21.75
C LYS A 184 -8.72 2.19 20.61
#